data_34e16fa4425d0361fbf86291b3912df3
#
_entry.id   34e16fa4425d0361fbf86291b3912df3
#
_cell.length_a   1.000
_cell.length_b   1.000
_cell.length_c   1.000
_cell.angle_alpha   90.00
_cell.angle_beta   90.00
_cell.angle_gamma   90.00
#
_symmetry.space_group_name_H-M   'P 1'
#
loop_
_entity.id
_entity.type
_entity.pdbx_description
1 polymer ?
#
loop_
_entity_poly.entity_id
_entity_poly.type
_entity_poly.pdbx_seq_one_letter_code
_entity_poly.pdbx_strand_id
1 'polypeptide(L)'
;MQAPGHFRYDMFSQGIFVDPMPPTSRLDALAQKLHPQQSQFPLVRMGSAADGGYLVPDDLQDIKACFSPGVDTFATFETDLLKRGIGSHLADYSVDKVPDGLQALSFVKKFVGGNTAGHHVALEDWVTQFEPHAKNDELIL
;
A
#
# COMPACT_ATOMS: atom_id res chain seq x y z
N MET A 1 -11.81 -19.57 -35.84
CA MET A 1 -10.81 -18.85 -34.98
C MET A 1 -11.52 -17.59 -34.47
N GLN A 2 -11.91 -17.54 -33.20
CA GLN A 2 -12.58 -16.35 -32.63
C GLN A 2 -11.60 -15.15 -32.61
N ALA A 3 -12.14 -13.96 -32.90
CA ALA A 3 -11.33 -12.77 -32.91
C ALA A 3 -10.79 -12.45 -31.48
N PRO A 4 -9.58 -11.91 -31.33
CA PRO A 4 -8.96 -11.65 -30.04
C PRO A 4 -9.82 -10.79 -29.06
N GLY A 5 -10.75 -10.01 -29.60
CA GLY A 5 -11.64 -9.17 -28.83
C GLY A 5 -12.71 -9.93 -28.02
N HIS A 6 -13.20 -11.05 -28.51
CA HIS A 6 -14.21 -11.86 -27.80
C HIS A 6 -13.62 -12.52 -26.54
N PHE A 7 -12.41 -13.06 -26.67
CA PHE A 7 -11.73 -13.69 -25.53
C PHE A 7 -11.54 -12.69 -24.34
N ARG A 8 -11.11 -11.46 -24.63
CA ARG A 8 -10.93 -10.43 -23.60
C ARG A 8 -12.26 -10.05 -22.94
N TYR A 9 -13.33 -9.93 -23.72
CA TYR A 9 -14.66 -9.61 -23.20
C TYR A 9 -15.20 -10.70 -22.28
N ASP A 10 -15.06 -11.97 -22.68
CA ASP A 10 -15.52 -13.10 -21.87
C ASP A 10 -14.76 -13.20 -20.54
N MET A 11 -13.44 -12.97 -20.55
CA MET A 11 -12.62 -12.97 -19.34
C MET A 11 -12.97 -11.80 -18.43
N PHE A 12 -13.20 -10.62 -18.99
CA PHE A 12 -13.60 -9.43 -18.25
C PHE A 12 -14.96 -9.61 -17.56
N SER A 13 -15.92 -10.24 -18.23
CA SER A 13 -17.25 -10.54 -17.65
C SER A 13 -17.19 -11.49 -16.47
N GLN A 14 -16.12 -12.28 -16.33
CA GLN A 14 -15.82 -13.16 -15.22
C GLN A 14 -14.90 -12.51 -14.15
N GLY A 15 -14.65 -11.20 -14.26
CA GLY A 15 -13.76 -10.48 -13.35
C GLY A 15 -12.25 -10.72 -13.59
N ILE A 16 -11.89 -11.32 -14.73
CA ILE A 16 -10.50 -11.59 -15.10
C ILE A 16 -10.02 -10.52 -16.06
N PHE A 17 -9.05 -9.72 -15.65
CA PHE A 17 -8.42 -8.70 -16.48
C PHE A 17 -7.25 -9.30 -17.26
N VAL A 18 -7.36 -9.28 -18.60
CA VAL A 18 -6.32 -9.79 -19.50
C VAL A 18 -5.82 -8.64 -20.36
N ASP A 19 -4.60 -8.20 -20.11
CA ASP A 19 -3.90 -7.24 -20.95
C ASP A 19 -2.77 -7.90 -21.74
N PRO A 20 -2.42 -7.39 -22.92
CA PRO A 20 -1.23 -7.84 -23.62
C PRO A 20 -0.01 -7.72 -22.72
N MET A 21 0.79 -8.78 -22.67
CA MET A 21 2.05 -8.74 -21.94
C MET A 21 2.93 -7.60 -22.51
N PRO A 22 3.44 -6.70 -21.70
CA PRO A 22 4.33 -5.65 -22.16
C PRO A 22 5.61 -6.25 -22.75
N PRO A 23 6.34 -5.54 -23.62
CA PRO A 23 7.62 -5.99 -24.13
C PRO A 23 8.57 -6.36 -22.98
N THR A 24 9.32 -7.47 -23.13
CA THR A 24 10.26 -7.97 -22.11
C THR A 24 11.23 -6.90 -21.66
N SER A 25 11.71 -6.05 -22.57
CA SER A 25 12.60 -4.92 -22.25
C SER A 25 12.00 -3.93 -21.25
N ARG A 26 10.67 -3.74 -21.26
CA ARG A 26 9.97 -2.89 -20.29
C ARG A 26 9.86 -3.56 -18.92
N LEU A 27 9.65 -4.88 -18.90
CA LEU A 27 9.65 -5.68 -17.68
C LEU A 27 11.03 -5.71 -17.04
N ASP A 28 12.08 -5.92 -17.84
CA ASP A 28 13.47 -5.90 -17.39
C ASP A 28 13.86 -4.55 -16.82
N ALA A 29 13.47 -3.46 -17.47
CA ALA A 29 13.72 -2.11 -16.98
C ALA A 29 13.00 -1.82 -15.65
N LEU A 30 11.79 -2.34 -15.48
CA LEU A 30 11.06 -2.26 -14.20
C LEU A 30 11.73 -3.11 -13.13
N ALA A 31 12.09 -4.35 -13.44
CA ALA A 31 12.77 -5.25 -12.52
C ALA A 31 14.11 -4.66 -12.01
N GLN A 32 14.86 -4.02 -12.90
CA GLN A 32 16.10 -3.31 -12.52
C GLN A 32 15.86 -2.16 -11.55
N LYS A 33 14.76 -1.40 -11.72
CA LYS A 33 14.39 -0.31 -10.80
C LYS A 33 13.93 -0.83 -9.43
N LEU A 34 13.36 -2.03 -9.38
CA LEU A 34 12.90 -2.69 -8.16
C LEU A 34 13.98 -3.56 -7.51
N HIS A 35 15.20 -3.53 -8.05
CA HIS A 35 16.29 -4.31 -7.48
C HIS A 35 16.57 -3.88 -6.04
N PRO A 36 16.72 -4.81 -5.09
CA PRO A 36 17.03 -4.49 -3.71
C PRO A 36 18.27 -3.60 -3.60
N GLN A 37 18.17 -2.56 -2.80
CA GLN A 37 19.28 -1.67 -2.47
C GLN A 37 19.82 -2.00 -1.08
N GLN A 38 21.13 -1.85 -0.89
CA GLN A 38 21.72 -2.02 0.43
C GLN A 38 21.30 -0.84 1.33
N SER A 39 20.68 -1.13 2.46
CA SER A 39 20.40 -0.13 3.48
C SER A 39 21.68 0.22 4.27
N GLN A 40 21.82 1.50 4.64
CA GLN A 40 22.86 1.96 5.58
C GLN A 40 22.47 1.64 7.03
N PHE A 41 21.20 1.39 7.29
CA PHE A 41 20.64 1.05 8.59
C PHE A 41 20.37 -0.45 8.71
N PRO A 42 20.49 -1.03 9.90
CA PRO A 42 20.08 -2.41 10.12
C PRO A 42 18.58 -2.57 9.80
N LEU A 43 18.23 -3.74 9.29
CA LEU A 43 16.83 -4.08 9.08
C LEU A 43 16.23 -4.60 10.37
N VAL A 44 15.06 -4.06 10.72
CA VAL A 44 14.25 -4.52 11.84
C VAL A 44 12.94 -5.09 11.33
N ARG A 45 12.46 -6.16 11.96
CA ARG A 45 11.13 -6.69 11.67
C ARG A 45 10.10 -5.93 12.50
N MET A 46 9.08 -5.43 11.82
CA MET A 46 7.90 -4.84 12.44
C MET A 46 6.66 -5.62 12.00
N GLY A 47 5.70 -5.79 12.91
CA GLY A 47 4.53 -6.60 12.69
C GLY A 47 4.76 -8.09 12.94
N SER A 48 3.88 -8.93 12.39
CA SER A 48 3.85 -10.37 12.62
C SER A 48 5.05 -11.12 12.02
N ALA A 49 5.22 -12.40 12.39
CA ALA A 49 6.21 -13.28 11.75
C ALA A 49 5.76 -13.77 10.36
N ALA A 50 4.49 -13.54 10.00
CA ALA A 50 3.86 -13.95 8.75
C ALA A 50 3.35 -12.71 8.00
N ASP A 51 2.14 -12.77 7.43
CA ASP A 51 1.47 -11.65 6.79
C ASP A 51 1.28 -10.47 7.75
N GLY A 52 1.37 -9.25 7.23
CA GLY A 52 1.37 -8.02 8.04
C GLY A 52 2.67 -7.77 8.82
N GLY A 53 3.77 -8.46 8.47
CA GLY A 53 5.09 -8.22 9.03
C GLY A 53 6.14 -7.92 7.97
N TYR A 54 6.85 -6.81 8.13
CA TYR A 54 7.80 -6.29 7.14
C TYR A 54 9.19 -6.07 7.75
N LEU A 55 10.21 -6.18 6.91
CA LEU A 55 11.57 -5.75 7.25
C LEU A 55 11.74 -4.32 6.75
N VAL A 56 12.01 -3.42 7.66
CA VAL A 56 12.23 -1.99 7.37
C VAL A 56 13.60 -1.55 7.87
N PRO A 57 14.25 -0.56 7.23
CA PRO A 57 15.43 0.08 7.79
C PRO A 57 15.10 0.75 9.14
N ASP A 58 15.99 0.66 10.11
CA ASP A 58 15.81 1.26 11.45
C ASP A 58 16.23 2.75 11.45
N ASP A 59 15.61 3.53 10.59
CA ASP A 59 15.79 4.98 10.41
C ASP A 59 14.47 5.75 10.53
N LEU A 60 13.62 5.31 11.44
CA LEU A 60 12.25 5.79 11.57
C LEU A 60 12.11 7.06 12.44
N GLN A 61 13.21 7.70 12.83
CA GLN A 61 13.21 8.78 13.84
C GLN A 61 12.48 10.04 13.37
N ASP A 62 12.54 10.34 12.07
CA ASP A 62 11.93 11.53 11.48
C ASP A 62 10.59 11.25 10.79
N ILE A 63 10.11 10.00 10.89
CA ILE A 63 8.82 9.61 10.31
C ILE A 63 7.68 10.16 11.16
N LYS A 64 6.77 10.90 10.53
CA LYS A 64 5.60 11.52 11.17
C LYS A 64 4.38 10.61 11.15
N ALA A 65 4.13 9.95 10.03
CA ALA A 65 2.97 9.10 9.86
C ALA A 65 3.23 7.97 8.87
N CYS A 66 2.42 6.92 9.01
CA CYS A 66 2.33 5.82 8.05
C CYS A 66 0.98 5.91 7.32
N PHE A 67 1.00 5.69 6.01
CA PHE A 67 -0.19 5.47 5.19
C PHE A 67 -0.26 3.99 4.84
N SER A 68 -1.21 3.25 5.44
CA SER A 68 -1.32 1.81 5.32
C SER A 68 -2.58 1.42 4.54
N PRO A 69 -2.46 1.09 3.24
CA PRO A 69 -3.56 0.60 2.42
C PRO A 69 -3.74 -0.92 2.58
N GLY A 70 -4.99 -1.39 2.65
CA GLY A 70 -5.30 -2.82 2.70
C GLY A 70 -4.99 -3.47 4.06
N VAL A 71 -5.59 -2.98 5.12
CA VAL A 71 -5.28 -3.37 6.52
C VAL A 71 -5.95 -4.67 6.94
N ASP A 72 -7.04 -5.04 6.26
CA ASP A 72 -7.89 -6.17 6.64
C ASP A 72 -8.28 -6.12 8.15
N THR A 73 -8.20 -7.25 8.83
CA THR A 73 -8.55 -7.42 10.25
C THR A 73 -7.34 -7.41 11.18
N PHE A 74 -6.12 -7.34 10.63
CA PHE A 74 -4.87 -7.39 11.37
C PHE A 74 -4.00 -6.16 11.07
N ALA A 75 -3.56 -5.48 12.11
CA ALA A 75 -2.73 -4.27 12.01
C ALA A 75 -1.50 -4.38 12.94
N THR A 76 -0.77 -5.49 12.81
CA THR A 76 0.39 -5.75 13.68
C THR A 76 1.57 -4.85 13.34
N PHE A 77 1.74 -4.47 12.08
CA PHE A 77 2.76 -3.52 11.63
C PHE A 77 2.48 -2.12 12.19
N GLU A 78 1.26 -1.65 12.04
CA GLU A 78 0.81 -0.34 12.55
C GLU A 78 0.87 -0.27 14.08
N THR A 79 0.60 -1.40 14.74
CA THR A 79 0.74 -1.51 16.20
C THR A 79 2.21 -1.34 16.63
N ASP A 80 3.15 -1.90 15.89
CA ASP A 80 4.58 -1.73 16.18
C ASP A 80 5.09 -0.33 15.83
N LEU A 81 4.57 0.30 14.77
CA LEU A 81 4.82 1.72 14.48
C LEU A 81 4.31 2.61 15.60
N LEU A 82 3.10 2.35 16.11
CA LEU A 82 2.52 3.13 17.20
C LEU A 82 3.37 3.06 18.49
N LYS A 83 3.98 1.91 18.79
CA LYS A 83 4.93 1.79 19.93
C LYS A 83 6.18 2.66 19.74
N ARG A 84 6.52 3.02 18.52
CA ARG A 84 7.60 3.96 18.17
C ARG A 84 7.14 5.42 18.09
N GLY A 85 5.85 5.68 18.38
CA GLY A 85 5.25 7.02 18.32
C GLY A 85 4.78 7.42 16.91
N ILE A 86 4.79 6.51 15.94
CA ILE A 86 4.36 6.75 14.57
C ILE A 86 2.91 6.30 14.43
N GLY A 87 2.00 7.26 14.22
CA GLY A 87 0.60 6.97 13.96
C GLY A 87 0.34 6.56 12.52
N SER A 88 -0.78 5.89 12.27
CA SER A 88 -1.12 5.39 10.93
C SER A 88 -2.47 5.91 10.45
N HIS A 89 -2.51 6.34 9.19
CA HIS A 89 -3.71 6.56 8.41
C HIS A 89 -4.02 5.28 7.65
N LEU A 90 -5.25 4.76 7.76
CA LEU A 90 -5.65 3.49 7.19
C LEU A 90 -6.65 3.69 6.06
N ALA A 91 -6.53 2.89 5.02
CA ALA A 91 -7.49 2.83 3.92
C ALA A 91 -7.81 1.38 3.56
N ASP A 92 -9.07 0.98 3.69
CA ASP A 92 -9.52 -0.34 3.26
C ASP A 92 -11.02 -0.32 2.99
N TYR A 93 -11.43 -0.76 1.81
CA TYR A 93 -12.84 -0.84 1.46
C TYR A 93 -13.47 -2.17 1.91
N SER A 94 -12.68 -3.21 2.13
CA SER A 94 -13.16 -4.55 2.46
C SER A 94 -13.66 -4.70 3.90
N VAL A 95 -13.24 -3.80 4.80
CA VAL A 95 -13.61 -3.81 6.21
C VAL A 95 -14.42 -2.57 6.60
N ASP A 96 -15.22 -2.68 7.67
CA ASP A 96 -16.10 -1.58 8.11
C ASP A 96 -15.50 -0.70 9.20
N LYS A 97 -14.42 -1.16 9.84
CA LYS A 97 -13.81 -0.46 10.98
C LYS A 97 -12.32 -0.74 11.07
N VAL A 98 -11.63 0.08 11.81
CA VAL A 98 -10.25 -0.14 12.22
C VAL A 98 -10.13 -1.45 13.00
N PRO A 99 -9.07 -2.25 12.80
CA PRO A 99 -8.80 -3.45 13.59
C PRO A 99 -8.84 -3.17 15.10
N ASP A 100 -9.42 -4.11 15.86
CA ASP A 100 -9.61 -3.93 17.30
C ASP A 100 -8.28 -3.75 18.03
N GLY A 101 -8.22 -2.76 18.91
CA GLY A 101 -7.04 -2.43 19.71
C GLY A 101 -6.05 -1.47 19.05
N LEU A 102 -6.21 -1.12 17.76
CA LEU A 102 -5.38 -0.11 17.10
C LEU A 102 -6.00 1.28 17.24
N GLN A 103 -5.20 2.26 17.66
CA GLN A 103 -5.53 3.68 17.60
C GLN A 103 -4.96 4.26 16.30
N ALA A 104 -5.78 4.31 15.26
CA ALA A 104 -5.42 4.92 13.99
C ALA A 104 -5.61 6.45 14.05
N LEU A 105 -4.79 7.20 13.30
CA LEU A 105 -4.97 8.64 13.08
C LEU A 105 -6.23 8.91 12.26
N SER A 106 -6.48 8.08 11.25
CA SER A 106 -7.71 8.10 10.45
C SER A 106 -7.99 6.74 9.82
N PHE A 107 -9.24 6.54 9.41
CA PHE A 107 -9.63 5.41 8.58
C PHE A 107 -10.56 5.89 7.46
N VAL A 108 -10.25 5.53 6.23
CA VAL A 108 -11.10 5.77 5.08
C VAL A 108 -11.54 4.46 4.45
N LYS A 109 -12.86 4.26 4.31
CA LYS A 109 -13.41 3.07 3.66
C LYS A 109 -13.29 3.19 2.14
N LYS A 110 -12.05 3.07 1.64
CA LYS A 110 -11.68 3.19 0.23
C LYS A 110 -10.57 2.21 -0.12
N PHE A 111 -10.54 1.77 -1.38
CA PHE A 111 -9.33 1.20 -1.96
C PHE A 111 -8.39 2.33 -2.39
N VAL A 112 -7.10 2.15 -2.21
CA VAL A 112 -6.10 3.04 -2.82
C VAL A 112 -5.92 2.64 -4.28
N GLY A 113 -6.02 3.61 -5.19
CA GLY A 113 -5.98 3.37 -6.64
C GLY A 113 -5.30 4.49 -7.41
N GLY A 114 -5.38 4.43 -8.73
CA GLY A 114 -4.76 5.41 -9.62
C GLY A 114 -5.53 6.73 -9.73
N ASN A 115 -6.77 6.80 -9.25
CA ASN A 115 -7.60 8.01 -9.26
C ASN A 115 -8.59 8.00 -8.11
N THR A 116 -9.07 9.19 -7.74
CA THR A 116 -10.14 9.36 -6.74
C THR A 116 -11.49 9.34 -7.42
N ALA A 117 -12.19 8.20 -7.34
CA ALA A 117 -13.54 8.02 -7.85
C ALA A 117 -14.25 6.84 -7.19
N GLY A 118 -15.55 6.96 -6.92
CA GLY A 118 -16.37 5.89 -6.32
C GLY A 118 -15.76 5.37 -5.01
N HIS A 119 -15.38 4.09 -5.00
CA HIS A 119 -14.77 3.43 -3.85
C HIS A 119 -13.23 3.52 -3.81
N HIS A 120 -12.63 4.33 -4.66
CA HIS A 120 -11.19 4.52 -4.73
C HIS A 120 -10.78 5.93 -4.28
N VAL A 121 -9.59 6.03 -3.75
CA VAL A 121 -8.87 7.27 -3.47
C VAL A 121 -7.48 7.17 -4.06
N ALA A 122 -7.04 8.21 -4.78
CA ALA A 122 -5.65 8.29 -5.23
C ALA A 122 -4.73 8.50 -4.02
N LEU A 123 -3.55 7.87 -4.04
CA LEU A 123 -2.60 8.00 -2.94
C LEU A 123 -2.27 9.46 -2.62
N GLU A 124 -2.01 10.26 -3.65
CA GLU A 124 -1.67 11.67 -3.51
C GLU A 124 -2.78 12.49 -2.85
N ASP A 125 -4.04 12.24 -3.25
CA ASP A 125 -5.20 12.91 -2.65
C ASP A 125 -5.37 12.51 -1.18
N TRP A 126 -5.17 11.22 -0.89
CA TRP A 126 -5.27 10.70 0.47
C TRP A 126 -4.19 11.27 1.39
N VAL A 127 -2.92 11.30 0.94
CA VAL A 127 -1.83 11.92 1.68
C VAL A 127 -2.08 13.41 1.90
N THR A 128 -2.44 14.14 0.85
CA THR A 128 -2.70 15.59 0.94
C THR A 128 -3.86 15.92 1.88
N GLN A 129 -4.86 15.05 1.97
CA GLN A 129 -6.01 15.26 2.86
C GLN A 129 -5.62 15.23 4.34
N PHE A 130 -4.71 14.36 4.74
CA PHE A 130 -4.40 14.12 6.15
C PHE A 130 -3.06 14.69 6.59
N GLU A 131 -2.08 14.74 5.68
CA GLU A 131 -0.73 15.24 5.94
C GLU A 131 -0.30 16.27 4.87
N PRO A 132 -1.03 17.40 4.72
CA PRO A 132 -0.83 18.35 3.62
C PRO A 132 0.53 19.07 3.65
N HIS A 133 1.25 19.01 4.76
CA HIS A 133 2.53 19.70 4.97
C HIS A 133 3.70 18.74 5.19
N ALA A 134 3.46 17.42 5.19
CA ALA A 134 4.53 16.44 5.33
C ALA A 134 5.38 16.38 4.06
N LYS A 135 6.67 16.16 4.23
CA LYS A 135 7.58 15.85 3.13
C LYS A 135 7.57 14.35 2.85
N ASN A 136 7.98 13.97 1.64
CA ASN A 136 7.98 12.56 1.22
C ASN A 136 8.89 11.66 2.07
N ASP A 137 9.96 12.22 2.63
CA ASP A 137 10.90 11.53 3.52
C ASP A 137 10.44 11.44 4.98
N GLU A 138 9.29 12.05 5.31
CA GLU A 138 8.66 12.01 6.62
C GLU A 138 7.50 11.01 6.71
N LEU A 139 7.21 10.27 5.65
CA LEU A 139 6.07 9.36 5.54
C LEU A 139 6.51 7.94 5.16
N ILE A 140 5.76 6.96 5.65
CA ILE A 140 5.83 5.54 5.22
C ILE A 140 4.57 5.21 4.44
N LEU A 141 4.74 4.42 3.37
CA LEU A 141 3.68 3.79 2.59
C LEU A 141 3.89 2.27 2.60
#